data_09effc9460a7f8f6dfa4519ddf3563ac
#
_entry.id   09effc9460a7f8f6dfa4519ddf3563ac
#
_cell.length_a   1.000
_cell.length_b   1.000
_cell.length_c   1.000
_cell.angle_alpha   90.00
_cell.angle_beta   90.00
_cell.angle_gamma   90.00
#
_symmetry.space_group_name_H-M   'P 1'
#
loop_
_entity.id
_entity.type
_entity.pdbx_description
1 polymer ?
#
loop_
_entity_poly.entity_id
_entity_poly.type
_entity_poly.pdbx_seq_one_letter_code
_entity_poly.pdbx_strand_id
1 'polypeptide(L)'
;LKIFSRMEAEKQRVLVLNKQHLFETEKDGKWITQAVKPAPANMKPGIYLLHTAKSPQDSVRYEGQIVFQNDSYVYQKTRQSIVKYPCSLFSSVPSIGEVVSISVKDKAATVEKAGIGEKKTLTR
;
A
#
# COMPACT_ATOMS: atom_id res chain seq x y z
N LEU A 1 -21.44 -14.64 13.17
CA LEU A 1 -22.49 -14.45 12.28
C LEU A 1 -22.44 -13.10 11.68
N LYS A 2 -23.26 -12.23 12.17
CA LYS A 2 -23.25 -10.90 11.63
C LYS A 2 -21.92 -10.21 11.79
N ILE A 3 -21.24 -10.53 12.84
CA ILE A 3 -19.95 -9.94 13.09
C ILE A 3 -18.98 -10.27 11.96
N PHE A 4 -18.99 -11.51 11.53
CA PHE A 4 -18.11 -11.90 10.46
C PHE A 4 -18.45 -11.17 9.16
N SER A 5 -19.73 -11.04 8.86
CA SER A 5 -20.13 -10.37 7.65
C SER A 5 -19.65 -8.93 7.64
N ARG A 6 -19.78 -8.26 8.78
CA ARG A 6 -19.36 -6.88 8.84
C ARG A 6 -17.87 -6.75 8.65
N MET A 7 -17.10 -7.63 9.26
CA MET A 7 -15.66 -7.55 9.11
C MET A 7 -15.23 -7.80 7.68
N GLU A 8 -15.88 -8.74 7.03
CA GLU A 8 -15.55 -9.05 5.65
C GLU A 8 -15.96 -7.95 4.71
N ALA A 9 -17.02 -7.24 5.05
CA ALA A 9 -17.54 -6.21 4.18
C ALA A 9 -16.94 -4.84 4.42
N GLU A 10 -16.10 -4.72 5.44
CA GLU A 10 -15.54 -3.41 5.74
C GLU A 10 -14.63 -2.94 4.63
N LYS A 11 -14.89 -1.76 4.11
CA LYS A 11 -14.08 -1.18 3.06
C LYS A 11 -13.15 -0.14 3.65
N GLN A 12 -11.99 -0.04 3.05
CA GLN A 12 -10.97 0.89 3.52
C GLN A 12 -10.38 1.61 2.33
N ARG A 13 -10.00 2.86 2.54
CA ARG A 13 -9.35 3.63 1.50
C ARG A 13 -8.41 4.66 2.10
N VAL A 14 -7.47 5.10 1.27
CA VAL A 14 -6.62 6.24 1.59
C VAL A 14 -6.97 7.33 0.60
N LEU A 15 -7.18 8.53 1.13
CA LEU A 15 -7.39 9.70 0.32
C LEU A 15 -6.14 10.56 0.44
N VAL A 16 -5.55 10.93 -0.68
CA VAL A 16 -4.44 11.88 -0.66
C VAL A 16 -4.95 13.16 -1.30
N LEU A 17 -5.05 14.21 -0.52
CA LEU A 17 -5.67 15.43 -0.95
C LEU A 17 -5.09 16.59 -0.15
N ASN A 18 -4.74 17.67 -0.84
CA ASN A 18 -4.20 18.86 -0.17
C ASN A 18 -3.02 18.55 0.73
N LYS A 19 -2.14 17.66 0.25
CA LYS A 19 -0.94 17.27 0.98
C LYS A 19 -1.25 16.54 2.28
N GLN A 20 -2.44 15.97 2.38
CA GLN A 20 -2.84 15.18 3.55
C GLN A 20 -3.11 13.75 3.12
N HIS A 21 -2.81 12.83 4.05
CA HIS A 21 -3.01 11.41 3.88
C HIS A 21 -4.10 11.02 4.87
N LEU A 22 -5.28 10.67 4.35
CA LEU A 22 -6.44 10.36 5.19
C LEU A 22 -6.76 8.88 5.04
N PHE A 23 -6.76 8.18 6.16
CA PHE A 23 -7.19 6.79 6.19
C PHE A 23 -8.65 6.76 6.60
N GLU A 24 -9.49 6.14 5.77
CA GLU A 24 -10.93 6.13 5.98
C GLU A 24 -11.48 4.72 5.87
N THR A 25 -12.52 4.45 6.65
CA THR A 25 -13.25 3.20 6.58
C THR A 25 -14.71 3.49 6.32
N GLU A 26 -15.38 2.56 5.65
CA GLU A 26 -16.81 2.71 5.38
C GLU A 26 -17.60 2.03 6.49
N LYS A 27 -18.59 2.74 6.98
CA LYS A 27 -19.47 2.19 7.99
C LYS A 27 -20.89 2.64 7.68
N ASP A 28 -21.78 1.68 7.50
CA ASP A 28 -23.19 1.96 7.22
C ASP A 28 -23.34 2.89 6.01
N GLY A 29 -22.54 2.62 4.99
CA GLY A 29 -22.62 3.38 3.75
C GLY A 29 -21.92 4.71 3.76
N LYS A 30 -21.24 5.05 4.84
CA LYS A 30 -20.54 6.32 4.95
C LYS A 30 -19.07 6.14 5.21
N TRP A 31 -18.27 6.97 4.57
CA TRP A 31 -16.83 6.94 4.79
C TRP A 31 -16.48 7.79 5.99
N ILE A 32 -15.77 7.22 6.93
CA ILE A 32 -15.39 7.89 8.17
C ILE A 32 -13.87 7.97 8.23
N THR A 33 -13.34 9.17 8.43
CA THR A 33 -11.92 9.37 8.53
C THR A 33 -11.41 8.88 9.88
N GLN A 34 -10.47 7.96 9.85
CA GLN A 34 -9.90 7.39 11.06
C GLN A 34 -8.59 8.05 11.45
N ALA A 35 -7.83 8.53 10.48
CA ALA A 35 -6.53 9.12 10.76
C ALA A 35 -6.16 10.11 9.66
N VAL A 36 -5.51 11.18 10.05
CA VAL A 36 -5.05 12.21 9.13
C VAL A 36 -3.60 12.52 9.48
N LYS A 37 -2.75 12.54 8.46
CA LYS A 37 -1.36 12.94 8.66
C LYS A 37 -0.82 13.54 7.37
N PRO A 38 0.34 14.19 7.43
CA PRO A 38 0.90 14.76 6.19
C PRO A 38 1.19 13.67 5.19
N ALA A 39 0.93 13.94 3.93
CA ALA A 39 1.27 13.01 2.86
C ALA A 39 2.72 13.20 2.47
N PRO A 40 3.41 12.13 2.09
CA PRO A 40 4.75 12.29 1.52
C PRO A 40 4.70 13.18 0.29
N ALA A 41 5.76 13.95 0.09
CA ALA A 41 5.78 14.95 -0.98
C ALA A 41 5.60 14.34 -2.36
N ASN A 42 6.08 13.12 -2.55
CA ASN A 42 6.01 12.47 -3.85
C ASN A 42 4.74 11.64 -4.06
N MET A 43 3.80 11.70 -3.12
CA MET A 43 2.58 10.91 -3.25
C MET A 43 1.53 11.72 -3.98
N LYS A 44 1.00 11.15 -5.04
CA LYS A 44 0.04 11.86 -5.87
C LYS A 44 -1.34 11.90 -5.23
N PRO A 45 -2.07 13.00 -5.40
CA PRO A 45 -3.45 13.06 -4.93
C PRO A 45 -4.28 11.96 -5.61
N GLY A 46 -5.23 11.43 -4.86
CA GLY A 46 -6.09 10.41 -5.40
C GLY A 46 -6.73 9.60 -4.32
N ILE A 47 -7.48 8.60 -4.75
CA ILE A 47 -8.17 7.67 -3.88
C ILE A 47 -7.58 6.29 -4.09
N TYR A 48 -7.13 5.68 -3.02
CA TYR A 48 -6.54 4.34 -3.07
C TYR A 48 -7.44 3.39 -2.29
N LEU A 49 -8.13 2.51 -3.02
CA LEU A 49 -9.12 1.62 -2.40
C LEU A 49 -8.43 0.37 -1.86
N LEU A 50 -8.14 0.39 -0.57
CA LEU A 50 -7.35 -0.68 0.05
C LEU A 50 -8.06 -2.02 0.05
N HIS A 51 -9.39 -2.01 0.12
CA HIS A 51 -10.14 -3.26 0.14
C HIS A 51 -10.11 -4.00 -1.19
N THR A 52 -9.61 -3.36 -2.26
CA THR A 52 -9.46 -4.03 -3.53
C THR A 52 -8.09 -4.68 -3.68
N ALA A 53 -7.25 -4.58 -2.66
CA ALA A 53 -5.88 -5.06 -2.76
C ALA A 53 -5.84 -6.56 -2.99
N LYS A 54 -4.86 -6.98 -3.77
CA LYS A 54 -4.66 -8.39 -4.11
C LYS A 54 -3.42 -8.89 -3.43
N SER A 55 -3.39 -10.19 -3.15
CA SER A 55 -2.18 -10.82 -2.62
C SER A 55 -1.14 -10.94 -3.71
N PRO A 56 0.14 -10.86 -3.38
CA PRO A 56 1.18 -11.01 -4.40
C PRO A 56 1.28 -12.45 -4.85
N GLN A 57 1.63 -12.62 -6.12
CA GLN A 57 1.91 -13.95 -6.65
C GLN A 57 3.38 -14.25 -6.40
N ASP A 58 3.68 -15.51 -6.11
CA ASP A 58 5.04 -15.90 -5.81
C ASP A 58 5.97 -15.65 -7.00
N SER A 59 7.11 -15.08 -6.73
CA SER A 59 8.17 -14.83 -7.71
C SER A 59 7.82 -13.78 -8.76
N VAL A 60 6.73 -13.05 -8.56
CA VAL A 60 6.38 -11.94 -9.45
C VAL A 60 6.87 -10.65 -8.81
N ARG A 61 7.47 -9.80 -9.63
CA ARG A 61 8.00 -8.53 -9.15
C ARG A 61 6.95 -7.43 -9.36
N TYR A 62 6.64 -6.72 -8.30
CA TYR A 62 5.67 -5.62 -8.33
C TYR A 62 6.40 -4.31 -8.05
N GLU A 63 6.15 -3.33 -8.88
CA GLU A 63 6.80 -2.04 -8.75
C GLU A 63 5.76 -0.96 -8.48
N GLY A 64 5.98 -0.13 -7.48
CA GLY A 64 5.06 0.94 -7.17
C GLY A 64 5.35 1.58 -5.83
N GLN A 65 4.48 2.51 -5.48
CA GLN A 65 4.64 3.30 -4.27
C GLN A 65 3.87 2.70 -3.11
N ILE A 66 4.49 2.73 -1.93
CA ILE A 66 3.80 2.28 -0.72
C ILE A 66 2.82 3.37 -0.33
N VAL A 67 1.53 3.03 -0.30
CA VAL A 67 0.48 4.01 -0.04
C VAL A 67 -0.12 3.90 1.36
N PHE A 68 0.07 2.77 2.03
CA PHE A 68 -0.45 2.59 3.37
C PHE A 68 0.21 1.39 4.03
N GLN A 69 0.31 1.41 5.35
CA GLN A 69 0.73 0.23 6.10
C GLN A 69 0.12 0.29 7.49
N ASN A 70 -0.05 -0.89 8.06
CA ASN A 70 -0.49 -1.02 9.44
C ASN A 70 0.33 -2.15 10.06
N ASP A 71 -0.10 -2.65 11.20
CA ASP A 71 0.65 -3.69 11.90
C ASP A 71 0.64 -5.03 11.17
N SER A 72 -0.30 -5.21 10.27
CA SER A 72 -0.47 -6.49 9.59
C SER A 72 -0.02 -6.49 8.14
N TYR A 73 -0.22 -5.40 7.44
CA TYR A 73 -0.02 -5.37 6.00
C TYR A 73 0.64 -4.10 5.51
N VAL A 74 1.33 -4.26 4.37
CA VAL A 74 1.88 -3.14 3.60
C VAL A 74 1.14 -3.11 2.27
N TYR A 75 0.70 -1.93 1.84
CA TYR A 75 -0.06 -1.77 0.61
C TYR A 75 0.75 -0.99 -0.41
N GLN A 76 0.88 -1.56 -1.59
CA GLN A 76 1.67 -0.96 -2.68
C GLN A 76 0.74 -0.68 -3.85
N LYS A 77 0.80 0.55 -4.38
CA LYS A 77 0.03 0.90 -5.57
C LYS A 77 0.90 0.67 -6.80
N THR A 78 0.52 -0.30 -7.61
CA THR A 78 1.17 -0.54 -8.89
C THR A 78 0.39 0.16 -9.98
N ARG A 79 0.82 0.02 -11.22
CA ARG A 79 0.09 0.62 -12.32
C ARG A 79 -1.34 0.15 -12.42
N GLN A 80 -1.56 -1.11 -12.12
CA GLN A 80 -2.85 -1.74 -12.37
C GLN A 80 -3.70 -1.97 -11.16
N SER A 81 -3.08 -2.07 -9.99
CA SER A 81 -3.83 -2.50 -8.83
C SER A 81 -3.09 -2.13 -7.55
N ILE A 82 -3.68 -2.50 -6.44
CA ILE A 82 -3.02 -2.38 -5.14
C ILE A 82 -2.68 -3.79 -4.70
N VAL A 83 -1.45 -4.00 -4.24
CA VAL A 83 -0.98 -5.29 -3.77
C VAL A 83 -0.74 -5.20 -2.28
N LYS A 84 -1.21 -6.19 -1.55
CA LYS A 84 -1.14 -6.23 -0.10
C LYS A 84 -0.19 -7.33 0.35
N TYR A 85 0.77 -6.97 1.17
CA TYR A 85 1.79 -7.91 1.66
C TYR A 85 1.70 -8.01 3.18
N PRO A 86 1.68 -9.23 3.73
CA PRO A 86 1.81 -9.36 5.18
C PRO A 86 3.14 -8.78 5.65
N CYS A 87 3.11 -8.04 6.74
CA CYS A 87 4.33 -7.43 7.27
C CYS A 87 5.38 -8.46 7.63
N SER A 88 4.94 -9.67 7.99
CA SER A 88 5.87 -10.72 8.38
C SER A 88 6.81 -11.18 7.27
N LEU A 89 6.50 -10.82 6.02
CA LEU A 89 7.36 -11.19 4.90
C LEU A 89 8.63 -10.34 4.82
N PHE A 90 8.65 -9.21 5.52
CA PHE A 90 9.75 -8.25 5.40
C PHE A 90 10.69 -8.31 6.57
N SER A 91 12.00 -8.25 6.28
CA SER A 91 12.97 -8.06 7.35
C SER A 91 12.96 -6.59 7.78
N SER A 92 12.63 -5.71 6.85
CA SER A 92 12.48 -4.28 7.16
C SER A 92 11.34 -3.75 6.31
N VAL A 93 10.29 -3.28 6.96
CA VAL A 93 9.08 -2.83 6.28
C VAL A 93 9.34 -1.50 5.57
N PRO A 94 9.01 -1.38 4.28
CA PRO A 94 9.20 -0.09 3.59
C PRO A 94 8.23 0.95 4.14
N SER A 95 8.61 2.21 4.00
CA SER A 95 7.81 3.32 4.53
C SER A 95 6.82 3.84 3.51
N ILE A 96 5.74 4.43 4.01
CA ILE A 96 4.75 5.06 3.15
C ILE A 96 5.45 6.14 2.32
N GLY A 97 5.17 6.14 1.03
CA GLY A 97 5.76 7.10 0.10
C GLY A 97 6.94 6.57 -0.68
N GLU A 98 7.57 5.50 -0.21
CA GLU A 98 8.71 4.94 -0.94
C GLU A 98 8.23 4.25 -2.21
N VAL A 99 8.99 4.41 -3.28
CA VAL A 99 8.74 3.71 -4.54
C VAL A 99 9.71 2.54 -4.59
N VAL A 100 9.18 1.34 -4.58
CA VAL A 100 10.00 0.14 -4.45
C VAL A 100 9.53 -0.96 -5.40
N SER A 101 10.42 -1.90 -5.64
CA SER A 101 10.08 -3.15 -6.30
C SER A 101 10.08 -4.23 -5.24
N ILE A 102 9.03 -5.04 -5.21
CA ILE A 102 8.89 -6.09 -4.21
C ILE A 102 8.59 -7.40 -4.92
N SER A 103 9.30 -8.44 -4.54
CA SER A 103 8.97 -9.79 -4.97
C SER A 103 8.97 -10.69 -3.75
N VAL A 104 8.09 -11.68 -3.74
CA VAL A 104 7.96 -12.61 -2.63
C VAL A 104 8.32 -13.99 -3.12
N LYS A 105 9.21 -14.64 -2.40
CA LYS A 105 9.61 -16.01 -2.71
C LYS A 105 9.92 -16.72 -1.41
N ASP A 106 9.39 -17.93 -1.27
CA ASP A 106 9.63 -18.75 -0.08
C ASP A 106 9.28 -18.01 1.20
N LYS A 107 8.15 -17.29 1.18
CA LYS A 107 7.63 -16.56 2.32
C LYS A 107 8.56 -15.47 2.80
N ALA A 108 9.32 -14.88 1.88
CA ALA A 108 10.19 -13.75 2.19
C ALA A 108 10.09 -12.73 1.08
N ALA A 109 10.02 -11.46 1.45
CA ALA A 109 9.95 -10.39 0.48
C ALA A 109 11.33 -9.79 0.26
N THR A 110 11.64 -9.54 -1.00
CA THR A 110 12.83 -8.82 -1.39
C THR A 110 12.40 -7.44 -1.86
N VAL A 111 12.97 -6.41 -1.26
CA VAL A 111 12.60 -5.02 -1.55
C VAL A 111 13.80 -4.29 -2.13
N GLU A 112 13.58 -3.65 -3.26
CA GLU A 112 14.61 -2.84 -3.90
C GLU A 112 14.01 -1.49 -4.22
N LYS A 113 14.79 -0.45 -4.08
CA LYS A 113 14.29 0.87 -4.44
C LYS A 113 14.10 0.92 -5.93
N ALA A 114 13.02 1.55 -6.35
CA ALA A 114 12.67 1.64 -7.75
C ALA A 114 12.59 3.10 -8.17
N GLY A 115 12.55 3.23 -9.44
CA GLY A 115 12.45 4.58 -9.94
C GLY A 115 13.79 5.23 -9.83
N ILE A 116 13.78 6.40 -9.88
CA ILE A 116 14.85 7.10 -9.83
C ILE A 116 16.04 6.55 -9.82
N GLY A 117 16.25 6.27 -9.68
CA GLY A 117 17.06 5.95 -9.67
C GLY A 117 17.94 5.51 -10.02
N GLU A 118 17.87 5.18 -9.91
CA GLU A 118 18.41 4.66 -10.20
C GLU A 118 18.74 4.67 -11.29
N LYS A 119 18.60 5.08 -11.81
CA LYS A 119 18.70 5.07 -12.71
C LYS A 119 19.43 5.55 -13.10
N LYS A 120 19.61 6.06 -12.64
CA LYS A 120 20.16 6.44 -12.85
C LYS A 120 21.06 6.16 -12.98
N THR A 121 21.09 6.04 -12.75
CA THR A 121 21.76 5.75 -12.91
C THR A 121 22.42 5.43 -13.42
N LEU A 122 22.36 5.41 -13.38
CA LEU A 122 22.88 5.10 -13.84
C LEU A 122 23.57 5.10 -14.44
N THR A 123 23.48 5.05 -14.43
CA THR A 123 24.00 4.95 -14.98
C THR A 123 24.84 5.02 -15.26
N ARG A 124 24.91 4.92 -15.17
CA ARG A 124 25.57 4.92 -15.36
C ARG A 124 26.13 5.03 -15.59
#